data_57dfc0ce93d6c276d5c497a8204e287a
#
_entry.id   57dfc0ce93d6c276d5c497a8204e287a
#
_cell.length_a   1.000
_cell.length_b   1.000
_cell.length_c   1.000
_cell.angle_alpha   90.00
_cell.angle_beta   90.00
_cell.angle_gamma   90.00
#
_symmetry.space_group_name_H-M   'P 1'
#
loop_
_entity.id
_entity.type
_entity.pdbx_description
1 polymer ?
#
loop_
_entity_poly.entity_id
_entity_poly.type
_entity_poly.pdbx_seq_one_letter_code
_entity_poly.pdbx_strand_id
1 'polypeptide(L)'
;FYFNDLNLNLPEDYNSSDFIEINTIFKKLKGKAYSLNKFNLILDEIDQVASAKLYEFIDAKVTEKQIGKDKINFTFDIVDSEKFYVERVNILGNYTTIEEVIRNRLIVDEGDPLNTLLFNKSVDKIKSLRIFKSVESEIRNGSNDNLKIIDLIVEEQPTGEISLGAGTGTSGTSLGGGINEKNFLGKGISLNTNLEISDDSIKGNFVYSKPNFAYTDNTL
;
A
#
# COMPACT_ATOMS: atom_id res chain seq x y z
N PHE A 1 -13.52 -4.51 -22.41
CA PHE A 1 -14.74 -3.99 -21.79
C PHE A 1 -14.62 -2.48 -21.58
N TYR A 2 -15.77 -1.80 -21.51
CA TYR A 2 -15.87 -0.35 -21.30
C TYR A 2 -16.81 -0.07 -20.12
N PHE A 3 -16.51 0.99 -19.37
CA PHE A 3 -17.44 1.52 -18.36
C PHE A 3 -18.69 2.07 -19.07
N ASN A 4 -19.86 1.53 -18.76
CA ASN A 4 -21.11 2.03 -19.32
C ASN A 4 -21.81 2.97 -18.34
N ASP A 5 -22.50 2.46 -17.34
CA ASP A 5 -23.10 3.27 -16.28
C ASP A 5 -22.40 2.97 -14.95
N LEU A 6 -22.15 4.04 -14.21
CA LEU A 6 -21.55 4.03 -12.89
C LEU A 6 -22.53 4.71 -11.94
N ASN A 7 -23.01 4.00 -10.96
CA ASN A 7 -24.00 4.48 -10.00
C ASN A 7 -23.46 4.36 -8.57
N LEU A 8 -23.77 5.35 -7.74
CA LEU A 8 -23.48 5.36 -6.33
C LEU A 8 -24.80 5.42 -5.56
N ASN A 9 -25.04 4.44 -4.72
CA ASN A 9 -26.16 4.42 -3.80
C ASN A 9 -25.65 4.74 -2.39
N LEU A 10 -26.29 5.69 -1.74
CA LEU A 10 -25.92 6.14 -0.40
C LEU A 10 -27.07 5.84 0.57
N PRO A 11 -26.77 5.52 1.84
CA PRO A 11 -27.78 5.51 2.92
C PRO A 11 -28.48 6.88 3.04
N GLU A 12 -29.71 6.88 3.59
CA GLU A 12 -30.55 8.09 3.68
C GLU A 12 -29.96 9.20 4.55
N ASP A 13 -29.13 8.86 5.51
CA ASP A 13 -28.48 9.76 6.45
C ASP A 13 -27.16 10.34 5.92
N TYR A 14 -26.70 9.89 4.75
CA TYR A 14 -25.44 10.36 4.15
C TYR A 14 -25.68 11.56 3.25
N ASN A 15 -24.82 12.58 3.41
CA ASN A 15 -24.91 13.78 2.59
C ASN A 15 -24.33 13.56 1.19
N SER A 16 -25.18 13.52 0.18
CA SER A 16 -24.75 13.32 -1.21
C SER A 16 -23.78 14.39 -1.72
N SER A 17 -23.71 15.56 -1.10
CA SER A 17 -22.74 16.60 -1.45
C SER A 17 -21.30 16.20 -1.12
N ASP A 18 -21.07 15.32 -0.18
CA ASP A 18 -19.75 14.84 0.19
C ASP A 18 -19.14 13.91 -0.89
N PHE A 19 -20.00 13.32 -1.73
CA PHE A 19 -19.64 12.37 -2.78
C PHE A 19 -19.61 12.97 -4.19
N ILE A 20 -19.58 14.31 -4.32
CA ILE A 20 -19.58 14.99 -5.63
C ILE A 20 -18.37 14.63 -6.47
N GLU A 21 -17.21 14.45 -5.84
CA GLU A 21 -15.95 14.10 -6.53
C GLU A 21 -16.05 12.73 -7.18
N ILE A 22 -16.66 11.75 -6.51
CA ILE A 22 -16.94 10.42 -7.06
C ILE A 22 -17.82 10.50 -8.31
N ASN A 23 -18.89 11.30 -8.25
CA ASN A 23 -19.73 11.52 -9.41
C ASN A 23 -19.00 12.19 -10.58
N THR A 24 -18.01 13.02 -10.29
CA THR A 24 -17.13 13.63 -11.31
C THR A 24 -16.23 12.60 -11.95
N ILE A 25 -15.67 11.67 -11.15
CA ILE A 25 -14.90 10.54 -11.65
C ILE A 25 -15.77 9.64 -12.54
N PHE A 26 -16.99 9.33 -12.13
CA PHE A 26 -17.94 8.53 -12.93
C PHE A 26 -18.18 9.15 -14.31
N LYS A 27 -18.43 10.46 -14.37
CA LYS A 27 -18.60 11.16 -15.65
C LYS A 27 -17.37 11.07 -16.55
N LYS A 28 -16.16 11.16 -15.97
CA LYS A 28 -14.90 11.06 -16.70
C LYS A 28 -14.62 9.65 -17.21
N LEU A 29 -15.06 8.62 -16.49
CA LEU A 29 -14.80 7.22 -16.81
C LEU A 29 -15.85 6.60 -17.74
N LYS A 30 -17.06 7.13 -17.79
CA LYS A 30 -18.13 6.65 -18.67
C LYS A 30 -17.66 6.60 -20.12
N GLY A 31 -17.81 5.44 -20.77
CA GLY A 31 -17.38 5.19 -22.15
C GLY A 31 -15.87 4.96 -22.33
N LYS A 32 -15.06 5.00 -21.26
CA LYS A 32 -13.63 4.66 -21.31
C LYS A 32 -13.40 3.17 -21.19
N ALA A 33 -12.26 2.72 -21.72
CA ALA A 33 -11.83 1.33 -21.52
C ALA A 33 -11.68 1.01 -20.03
N TYR A 34 -12.26 -0.12 -19.65
CA TYR A 34 -12.12 -0.66 -18.29
C TYR A 34 -10.65 -0.99 -18.01
N SER A 35 -10.18 -0.64 -16.86
CA SER A 35 -8.93 -1.13 -16.29
C SER A 35 -9.04 -1.17 -14.77
N LEU A 36 -8.36 -2.12 -14.15
CA LEU A 36 -8.35 -2.28 -12.70
C LEU A 36 -7.85 -1.00 -11.99
N ASN A 37 -6.85 -0.32 -12.56
CA ASN A 37 -6.35 0.94 -12.01
C ASN A 37 -7.41 2.04 -11.96
N LYS A 38 -8.24 2.16 -13.02
CA LYS A 38 -9.34 3.13 -13.04
C LYS A 38 -10.46 2.75 -12.08
N PHE A 39 -10.71 1.46 -11.93
CA PHE A 39 -11.67 0.96 -10.95
C PHE A 39 -11.20 1.25 -9.52
N ASN A 40 -9.94 0.99 -9.22
CA ASN A 40 -9.35 1.28 -7.92
C ASN A 40 -9.35 2.77 -7.58
N LEU A 41 -9.22 3.67 -8.57
CA LEU A 41 -9.38 5.11 -8.34
C LEU A 41 -10.75 5.49 -7.76
N ILE A 42 -11.81 4.76 -8.14
CA ILE A 42 -13.15 4.99 -7.56
C ILE A 42 -13.18 4.57 -6.11
N LEU A 43 -12.63 3.38 -5.81
CA LEU A 43 -12.58 2.88 -4.43
C LEU A 43 -11.70 3.77 -3.54
N ASP A 44 -10.55 4.21 -4.06
CA ASP A 44 -9.66 5.14 -3.36
C ASP A 44 -10.35 6.46 -3.02
N GLU A 45 -11.19 6.99 -3.93
CA GLU A 45 -11.94 8.22 -3.68
C GLU A 45 -13.04 8.01 -2.63
N ILE A 46 -13.75 6.87 -2.68
CA ILE A 46 -14.73 6.50 -1.63
C ILE A 46 -14.06 6.48 -0.27
N ASP A 47 -12.86 5.88 -0.19
CA ASP A 47 -12.06 5.85 1.03
C ASP A 47 -11.63 7.22 1.53
N GLN A 48 -11.22 8.09 0.61
CA GLN A 48 -10.82 9.45 0.97
C GLN A 48 -12.00 10.23 1.55
N VAL A 49 -13.18 10.11 0.93
CA VAL A 49 -14.41 10.73 1.45
C VAL A 49 -14.76 10.16 2.81
N ALA A 50 -14.71 8.84 2.97
CA ALA A 50 -14.98 8.18 4.25
C ALA A 50 -14.06 8.70 5.36
N SER A 51 -12.77 8.74 5.08
CA SER A 51 -11.76 9.20 6.04
C SER A 51 -11.87 10.69 6.36
N ALA A 52 -12.12 11.53 5.34
CA ALA A 52 -12.18 12.99 5.51
C ALA A 52 -13.45 13.47 6.22
N LYS A 53 -14.55 12.71 6.09
CA LYS A 53 -15.86 13.08 6.64
C LYS A 53 -16.25 12.29 7.90
N LEU A 54 -15.30 11.48 8.40
CA LEU A 54 -15.49 10.65 9.61
C LEU A 54 -16.63 9.64 9.48
N TYR A 55 -16.88 9.15 8.28
CA TYR A 55 -17.74 7.98 8.07
C TYR A 55 -16.96 6.73 8.46
N GLU A 56 -16.95 6.40 9.75
CA GLU A 56 -16.03 5.42 10.35
C GLU A 56 -16.36 3.97 9.95
N PHE A 57 -17.60 3.70 9.56
CA PHE A 57 -18.11 2.34 9.37
C PHE A 57 -18.87 2.21 8.05
N ILE A 58 -18.18 2.52 6.94
CA ILE A 58 -18.74 2.30 5.62
C ILE A 58 -18.04 1.15 4.90
N ASP A 59 -18.83 0.43 4.13
CA ASP A 59 -18.36 -0.57 3.18
C ASP A 59 -18.92 -0.25 1.80
N ALA A 60 -18.14 -0.46 0.76
CA ALA A 60 -18.57 -0.28 -0.62
C ALA A 60 -18.80 -1.64 -1.27
N LYS A 61 -20.03 -2.10 -1.31
CA LYS A 61 -20.40 -3.30 -2.06
C LYS A 61 -20.51 -2.96 -3.53
N VAL A 62 -19.72 -3.63 -4.36
CA VAL A 62 -19.74 -3.37 -5.80
C VAL A 62 -20.50 -4.48 -6.52
N THR A 63 -21.51 -4.08 -7.28
CA THR A 63 -22.27 -4.96 -8.17
C THR A 63 -21.88 -4.67 -9.61
N GLU A 64 -21.43 -5.71 -10.31
CA GLU A 64 -21.08 -5.65 -11.73
C GLU A 64 -22.17 -6.29 -12.57
N LYS A 65 -22.59 -5.60 -13.63
CA LYS A 65 -23.56 -6.13 -14.60
C LYS A 65 -23.06 -5.90 -16.01
N GLN A 66 -22.75 -6.98 -16.70
CA GLN A 66 -22.39 -6.91 -18.11
C GLN A 66 -23.61 -6.56 -18.97
N ILE A 67 -23.46 -5.59 -19.85
CA ILE A 67 -24.46 -5.13 -20.82
C ILE A 67 -23.93 -5.36 -22.24
N GLY A 68 -24.56 -6.28 -22.96
CA GLY A 68 -24.11 -6.65 -24.30
C GLY A 68 -22.77 -7.39 -24.27
N LYS A 69 -21.92 -7.15 -25.29
CA LYS A 69 -20.68 -7.89 -25.48
C LYS A 69 -19.46 -7.27 -24.78
N ASP A 70 -19.45 -5.97 -24.57
CA ASP A 70 -18.26 -5.21 -24.23
C ASP A 70 -18.45 -4.11 -23.18
N LYS A 71 -19.64 -3.96 -22.61
CA LYS A 71 -19.97 -2.92 -21.65
C LYS A 71 -20.28 -3.49 -20.26
N ILE A 72 -19.86 -2.79 -19.23
CA ILE A 72 -20.11 -3.15 -17.84
C ILE A 72 -20.72 -1.96 -17.11
N ASN A 73 -21.80 -2.20 -16.39
CA ASN A 73 -22.35 -1.28 -15.39
C ASN A 73 -21.80 -1.65 -14.04
N PHE A 74 -21.40 -0.65 -13.27
CA PHE A 74 -21.00 -0.80 -11.89
C PHE A 74 -21.97 -0.01 -10.99
N THR A 75 -22.43 -0.65 -9.94
CA THR A 75 -23.19 -0.01 -8.87
C THR A 75 -22.40 -0.16 -7.58
N PHE A 76 -22.07 0.97 -6.99
CA PHE A 76 -21.38 1.07 -5.71
C PHE A 76 -22.44 1.36 -4.65
N ASP A 77 -22.78 0.37 -3.85
CA ASP A 77 -23.71 0.49 -2.75
C ASP A 77 -22.91 0.79 -1.48
N ILE A 78 -22.97 2.02 -1.01
CA ILE A 78 -22.40 2.39 0.29
C ILE A 78 -23.37 1.92 1.35
N VAL A 79 -22.90 1.09 2.26
CA VAL A 79 -23.70 0.52 3.34
C VAL A 79 -22.98 0.78 4.67
N ASP A 80 -23.77 0.94 5.72
CA ASP A 80 -23.22 0.90 7.06
C ASP A 80 -22.67 -0.49 7.33
N SER A 81 -21.42 -0.55 7.73
CA SER A 81 -20.82 -1.81 8.17
C SER A 81 -21.07 -2.03 9.67
N GLU A 82 -20.94 -3.27 10.10
CA GLU A 82 -20.92 -3.56 11.54
C GLU A 82 -19.76 -2.82 12.20
N LYS A 83 -20.02 -2.23 13.38
CA LYS A 83 -19.03 -1.45 14.13
C LYS A 83 -18.06 -2.34 14.84
N PHE A 84 -16.94 -2.62 14.19
CA PHE A 84 -15.83 -3.33 14.81
C PHE A 84 -14.68 -2.37 15.12
N TYR A 85 -13.97 -2.65 16.21
CA TYR A 85 -12.75 -1.93 16.57
C TYR A 85 -11.59 -2.92 16.63
N VAL A 86 -10.38 -2.43 16.34
CA VAL A 86 -9.17 -3.23 16.42
C VAL A 86 -8.76 -3.36 17.90
N GLU A 87 -8.85 -4.57 18.43
CA GLU A 87 -8.38 -4.86 19.80
C GLU A 87 -6.85 -4.95 19.83
N ARG A 88 -6.28 -5.61 18.85
CA ARG A 88 -4.83 -5.86 18.77
C ARG A 88 -4.40 -6.14 17.34
N VAL A 89 -3.18 -5.69 17.02
CA VAL A 89 -2.47 -6.06 15.79
C VAL A 89 -1.24 -6.89 16.18
N ASN A 90 -1.27 -8.18 15.89
CA ASN A 90 -0.12 -9.06 16.07
C ASN A 90 0.70 -9.06 14.77
N ILE A 91 2.01 -8.92 14.90
CA ILE A 91 2.94 -9.01 13.77
C ILE A 91 3.78 -10.27 13.97
N LEU A 92 3.76 -11.15 12.97
CA LEU A 92 4.36 -12.48 13.03
C LEU A 92 5.29 -12.70 11.83
N GLY A 93 6.41 -13.38 12.05
CA GLY A 93 7.36 -13.75 10.99
C GLY A 93 8.47 -12.72 10.71
N ASN A 94 8.53 -11.64 11.47
CA ASN A 94 9.56 -10.61 11.38
C ASN A 94 10.76 -10.94 12.30
N TYR A 95 11.55 -11.92 11.91
CA TYR A 95 12.68 -12.40 12.73
C TYR A 95 13.87 -11.43 12.72
N THR A 96 14.10 -10.76 11.62
CA THR A 96 15.21 -9.81 11.41
C THR A 96 14.72 -8.37 11.48
N THR A 97 13.56 -8.11 10.86
CA THR A 97 12.97 -6.76 10.78
C THR A 97 12.34 -6.39 12.12
N ILE A 98 12.71 -5.26 12.68
CA ILE A 98 12.09 -4.76 13.91
C ILE A 98 10.63 -4.42 13.65
N GLU A 99 9.78 -4.73 14.62
CA GLU A 99 8.32 -4.58 14.53
C GLU A 99 7.91 -3.15 14.16
N GLU A 100 8.61 -2.16 14.67
CA GLU A 100 8.35 -0.75 14.42
C GLU A 100 8.38 -0.38 12.92
N VAL A 101 9.20 -1.05 12.10
CA VAL A 101 9.26 -0.82 10.63
C VAL A 101 7.93 -1.17 9.97
N ILE A 102 7.26 -2.20 10.47
CA ILE A 102 5.97 -2.65 9.98
C ILE A 102 4.87 -1.79 10.58
N ARG A 103 4.87 -1.61 11.89
CA ARG A 103 3.84 -0.87 12.64
C ARG A 103 3.70 0.58 12.16
N ASN A 104 4.81 1.24 11.82
CA ASN A 104 4.80 2.59 11.24
C ASN A 104 4.18 2.69 9.84
N ARG A 105 3.78 1.57 9.23
CA ARG A 105 3.05 1.54 7.95
C ARG A 105 1.56 1.31 8.12
N LEU A 106 1.12 1.00 9.33
CA LEU A 106 -0.29 0.84 9.63
C LEU A 106 -0.99 2.19 9.56
N ILE A 107 -2.15 2.22 8.92
CA ILE A 107 -3.08 3.36 8.89
C ILE A 107 -4.16 3.12 9.93
N VAL A 108 -4.49 1.83 10.16
CA VAL A 108 -5.43 1.39 11.20
C VAL A 108 -4.61 0.66 12.25
N ASP A 109 -4.67 1.12 13.50
CA ASP A 109 -3.94 0.57 14.63
C ASP A 109 -4.89 0.15 15.76
N GLU A 110 -4.34 -0.31 16.86
CA GLU A 110 -5.08 -0.78 18.04
C GLU A 110 -5.94 0.35 18.63
N GLY A 111 -7.21 0.06 18.85
CA GLY A 111 -8.22 1.01 19.30
C GLY A 111 -8.99 1.74 18.21
N ASP A 112 -8.51 1.69 16.98
CA ASP A 112 -9.17 2.35 15.85
C ASP A 112 -10.39 1.57 15.36
N PRO A 113 -11.35 2.25 14.71
CA PRO A 113 -12.39 1.58 13.95
C PRO A 113 -11.78 0.69 12.85
N LEU A 114 -12.26 -0.55 12.74
CA LEU A 114 -11.80 -1.47 11.71
C LEU A 114 -12.36 -1.07 10.35
N ASN A 115 -11.59 -0.33 9.58
CA ASN A 115 -11.86 -0.06 8.18
C ASN A 115 -10.99 -0.98 7.31
N THR A 116 -11.64 -1.95 6.66
CA THR A 116 -10.96 -2.98 5.87
C THR A 116 -10.17 -2.38 4.69
N LEU A 117 -10.68 -1.30 4.10
CA LEU A 117 -10.02 -0.63 2.98
C LEU A 117 -8.74 0.09 3.43
N LEU A 118 -8.80 0.82 4.55
CA LEU A 118 -7.62 1.46 5.13
C LEU A 118 -6.59 0.44 5.62
N PHE A 119 -7.08 -0.67 6.16
CA PHE A 119 -6.20 -1.77 6.55
C PHE A 119 -5.51 -2.41 5.33
N ASN A 120 -6.22 -2.65 4.24
CA ASN A 120 -5.61 -3.15 3.00
C ASN A 120 -4.55 -2.18 2.45
N LYS A 121 -4.76 -0.87 2.54
CA LYS A 121 -3.73 0.13 2.23
C LYS A 121 -2.50 0.00 3.12
N SER A 122 -2.68 -0.32 4.41
CA SER A 122 -1.57 -0.61 5.32
C SER A 122 -0.75 -1.80 4.83
N VAL A 123 -1.43 -2.89 4.45
CA VAL A 123 -0.79 -4.09 3.89
C VAL A 123 -0.01 -3.74 2.62
N ASP A 124 -0.58 -2.93 1.72
CA ASP A 124 0.10 -2.50 0.49
C ASP A 124 1.31 -1.62 0.77
N LYS A 125 1.24 -0.72 1.76
CA LYS A 125 2.40 0.05 2.22
C LYS A 125 3.53 -0.86 2.74
N ILE A 126 3.18 -1.92 3.47
CA ILE A 126 4.15 -2.90 3.97
C ILE A 126 4.77 -3.68 2.81
N LYS A 127 3.97 -4.16 1.86
CA LYS A 127 4.45 -4.82 0.63
C LYS A 127 5.39 -3.92 -0.17
N SER A 128 5.12 -2.62 -0.21
CA SER A 128 5.93 -1.64 -0.94
C SER A 128 7.35 -1.47 -0.40
N LEU A 129 7.63 -1.89 0.83
CA LEU A 129 8.98 -1.91 1.40
C LEU A 129 9.91 -2.86 0.64
N ARG A 130 9.35 -3.90 -0.02
CA ARG A 130 10.10 -4.91 -0.79
C ARG A 130 11.17 -5.63 0.02
N ILE A 131 10.93 -5.78 1.33
CA ILE A 131 11.78 -6.53 2.25
C ILE A 131 11.14 -7.85 2.67
N PHE A 132 9.87 -8.03 2.29
CA PHE A 132 9.11 -9.25 2.52
C PHE A 132 8.81 -9.95 1.19
N LYS A 133 8.84 -11.28 1.21
CA LYS A 133 8.44 -12.15 0.12
C LYS A 133 6.91 -12.24 0.03
N SER A 134 6.25 -12.37 1.18
CA SER A 134 4.79 -12.32 1.31
C SER A 134 4.38 -11.50 2.53
N VAL A 135 3.20 -10.89 2.43
CA VAL A 135 2.52 -10.21 3.54
C VAL A 135 1.06 -10.64 3.47
N GLU A 136 0.64 -11.39 4.45
CA GLU A 136 -0.72 -11.92 4.59
C GLU A 136 -1.35 -11.38 5.87
N SER A 137 -2.68 -11.35 5.91
CA SER A 137 -3.39 -10.90 7.10
C SER A 137 -4.62 -11.75 7.35
N GLU A 138 -4.90 -12.01 8.62
CA GLU A 138 -6.08 -12.71 9.09
C GLU A 138 -6.78 -11.85 10.14
N ILE A 139 -8.10 -11.68 10.01
CA ILE A 139 -8.92 -10.96 10.98
C ILE A 139 -9.77 -11.99 11.72
N ARG A 140 -9.62 -12.04 13.03
CA ARG A 140 -10.35 -12.95 13.91
C ARG A 140 -11.10 -12.21 15.01
N ASN A 141 -12.04 -12.87 15.65
CA ASN A 141 -12.81 -12.29 16.76
C ASN A 141 -11.89 -12.00 17.96
N GLY A 142 -12.12 -10.87 18.59
CA GLY A 142 -11.45 -10.45 19.82
C GLY A 142 -12.14 -10.95 21.07
N SER A 143 -11.92 -10.23 22.17
CA SER A 143 -12.47 -10.57 23.49
C SER A 143 -13.98 -10.38 23.59
N ASN A 144 -14.59 -9.62 22.69
CA ASN A 144 -16.05 -9.47 22.55
C ASN A 144 -16.46 -9.33 21.09
N ASP A 145 -17.78 -9.32 20.83
CA ASP A 145 -18.34 -9.35 19.47
C ASP A 145 -17.93 -8.15 18.62
N ASN A 146 -17.72 -6.98 19.23
CA ASN A 146 -17.35 -5.75 18.54
C ASN A 146 -15.85 -5.54 18.38
N LEU A 147 -15.03 -6.43 18.93
CA LEU A 147 -13.57 -6.36 18.86
C LEU A 147 -13.00 -7.39 17.88
N LYS A 148 -12.01 -6.96 17.13
CA LYS A 148 -11.29 -7.83 16.18
C LYS A 148 -9.80 -7.78 16.45
N ILE A 149 -9.17 -8.92 16.30
CA ILE A 149 -7.71 -9.06 16.34
C ILE A 149 -7.23 -9.27 14.91
N ILE A 150 -6.20 -8.52 14.53
CA ILE A 150 -5.55 -8.64 13.25
C ILE A 150 -4.23 -9.36 13.43
N ASP A 151 -4.06 -10.49 12.79
CA ASP A 151 -2.78 -11.18 12.69
C ASP A 151 -2.15 -10.84 11.33
N LEU A 152 -1.06 -10.09 11.34
CA LEU A 152 -0.28 -9.72 10.16
C LEU A 152 0.93 -10.64 10.08
N ILE A 153 0.96 -11.49 9.07
CA ILE A 153 1.97 -12.53 8.88
C ILE A 153 2.89 -12.11 7.74
N VAL A 154 4.17 -11.95 8.03
CA VAL A 154 5.18 -11.58 7.03
C VAL A 154 6.17 -12.72 6.83
N GLU A 155 6.63 -12.90 5.59
CA GLU A 155 7.74 -13.79 5.26
C GLU A 155 8.90 -12.93 4.76
N GLU A 156 9.99 -12.90 5.51
CA GLU A 156 11.17 -12.11 5.15
C GLU A 156 11.91 -12.71 3.95
N GLN A 157 12.57 -11.86 3.18
CA GLN A 157 13.44 -12.27 2.09
C GLN A 157 14.81 -11.62 2.22
N PRO A 158 15.86 -12.18 1.58
CA PRO A 158 17.15 -11.52 1.49
C PRO A 158 17.00 -10.13 0.85
N THR A 159 17.54 -9.10 1.49
CA THR A 159 17.43 -7.70 1.07
C THR A 159 18.75 -7.12 0.58
N GLY A 160 19.86 -7.83 0.85
CA GLY A 160 21.22 -7.45 0.46
C GLY A 160 21.61 -8.03 -0.89
N GLU A 161 22.26 -7.19 -1.70
CA GLU A 161 22.85 -7.57 -3.00
C GLU A 161 24.26 -7.03 -3.09
N ILE A 162 25.19 -7.89 -3.53
CA ILE A 162 26.57 -7.52 -3.82
C ILE A 162 26.78 -7.67 -5.32
N SER A 163 27.31 -6.63 -5.96
CA SER A 163 27.68 -6.63 -7.38
C SER A 163 29.16 -6.41 -7.54
N LEU A 164 29.74 -7.14 -8.48
CA LEU A 164 31.15 -6.97 -8.91
C LEU A 164 31.18 -6.98 -10.44
N GLY A 165 31.98 -6.11 -11.01
CA GLY A 165 32.12 -5.99 -12.45
C GLY A 165 33.50 -5.53 -12.83
N ALA A 166 33.99 -6.00 -14.00
CA ALA A 166 35.22 -5.53 -14.63
C ALA A 166 34.93 -5.24 -16.09
N GLY A 167 35.54 -4.19 -16.62
CA GLY A 167 35.38 -3.78 -18.00
C GLY A 167 36.67 -3.27 -18.59
N THR A 168 36.84 -3.40 -19.92
CA THR A 168 37.92 -2.78 -20.68
C THR A 168 37.32 -1.96 -21.81
N GLY A 169 37.88 -0.79 -22.06
CA GLY A 169 37.42 0.12 -23.09
C GLY A 169 38.57 0.99 -23.65
N THR A 170 38.23 1.94 -24.46
CA THR A 170 39.19 2.90 -25.06
C THR A 170 39.89 3.78 -24.02
N SER A 171 39.27 3.90 -22.80
CA SER A 171 39.76 4.68 -21.65
C SER A 171 40.50 3.82 -20.62
N GLY A 172 40.92 2.58 -20.99
CA GLY A 172 41.62 1.68 -20.10
C GLY A 172 40.73 0.61 -19.45
N THR A 173 41.21 0.08 -18.34
CA THR A 173 40.51 -0.98 -17.57
C THR A 173 39.76 -0.37 -16.38
N SER A 174 38.59 -0.86 -16.09
CA SER A 174 37.83 -0.50 -14.87
C SER A 174 37.42 -1.73 -14.08
N LEU A 175 37.44 -1.59 -12.76
CA LEU A 175 36.92 -2.56 -11.81
C LEU A 175 35.89 -1.84 -10.93
N GLY A 176 34.73 -2.41 -10.83
CA GLY A 176 33.64 -1.82 -10.02
C GLY A 176 33.02 -2.85 -9.08
N GLY A 177 32.52 -2.36 -7.97
CA GLY A 177 31.76 -3.16 -7.01
C GLY A 177 30.73 -2.32 -6.28
N GLY A 178 29.63 -2.97 -5.87
CA GLY A 178 28.59 -2.28 -5.13
C GLY A 178 27.92 -3.19 -4.12
N ILE A 179 27.34 -2.57 -3.11
CA ILE A 179 26.50 -3.19 -2.09
C ILE A 179 25.21 -2.40 -2.06
N ASN A 180 24.10 -3.11 -2.19
CA ASN A 180 22.75 -2.56 -2.04
C ASN A 180 22.03 -3.36 -0.96
N GLU A 181 21.66 -2.71 0.13
CA GLU A 181 20.91 -3.31 1.24
C GLU A 181 19.65 -2.47 1.49
N LYS A 182 18.47 -3.10 1.54
CA LYS A 182 17.18 -2.41 1.70
C LYS A 182 16.66 -2.43 3.14
N ASN A 183 17.25 -3.27 3.98
CA ASN A 183 16.77 -3.46 5.37
C ASN A 183 17.95 -3.54 6.35
N PHE A 184 18.84 -2.56 6.28
CA PHE A 184 20.05 -2.56 7.09
C PHE A 184 19.74 -2.64 8.59
N LEU A 185 20.29 -3.65 9.24
CA LEU A 185 20.07 -3.98 10.66
C LEU A 185 18.57 -4.20 11.01
N GLY A 186 17.75 -4.62 10.06
CA GLY A 186 16.32 -4.83 10.28
C GLY A 186 15.51 -3.56 10.49
N LYS A 187 16.08 -2.39 10.21
CA LYS A 187 15.47 -1.07 10.50
C LYS A 187 14.77 -0.43 9.30
N GLY A 188 14.60 -1.17 8.18
CA GLY A 188 14.03 -0.62 6.96
C GLY A 188 14.89 0.49 6.33
N ILE A 189 16.15 0.57 6.70
CA ILE A 189 17.11 1.55 6.17
C ILE A 189 17.72 0.99 4.90
N SER A 190 17.75 1.80 3.84
CA SER A 190 18.45 1.45 2.60
C SER A 190 19.87 2.02 2.60
N LEU A 191 20.82 1.14 2.29
CA LEU A 191 22.21 1.51 2.01
C LEU A 191 22.53 1.13 0.58
N ASN A 192 23.04 2.08 -0.19
CA ASN A 192 23.58 1.81 -1.51
C ASN A 192 24.98 2.41 -1.59
N THR A 193 25.94 1.58 -1.91
CA THR A 193 27.32 2.02 -2.11
C THR A 193 27.89 1.40 -3.37
N ASN A 194 28.54 2.20 -4.18
CA ASN A 194 29.24 1.78 -5.37
C ASN A 194 30.63 2.38 -5.39
N LEU A 195 31.63 1.58 -5.79
CA LEU A 195 33.00 1.98 -5.98
C LEU A 195 33.41 1.54 -7.37
N GLU A 196 34.01 2.44 -8.14
CA GLU A 196 34.61 2.17 -9.45
C GLU A 196 36.05 2.70 -9.43
N ILE A 197 36.95 1.85 -9.82
CA ILE A 197 38.37 2.14 -9.95
C ILE A 197 38.74 1.95 -11.41
N SER A 198 39.29 2.98 -12.04
CA SER A 198 39.84 2.93 -13.39
C SER A 198 41.26 3.41 -13.39
N ASP A 199 41.96 3.26 -14.55
CA ASP A 199 43.37 3.68 -14.69
C ASP A 199 43.56 5.17 -14.35
N ASP A 200 42.55 6.01 -14.57
CA ASP A 200 42.64 7.46 -14.41
C ASP A 200 41.81 8.02 -13.25
N SER A 201 40.92 7.22 -12.62
CA SER A 201 39.99 7.74 -11.61
C SER A 201 39.50 6.69 -10.63
N ILE A 202 39.15 7.17 -9.43
CA ILE A 202 38.40 6.42 -8.43
C ILE A 202 37.10 7.19 -8.18
N LYS A 203 35.95 6.54 -8.40
CA LYS A 203 34.63 7.10 -8.16
C LYS A 203 33.91 6.27 -7.12
N GLY A 204 33.33 6.94 -6.14
CA GLY A 204 32.52 6.30 -5.11
C GLY A 204 31.22 7.04 -4.92
N ASN A 205 30.17 6.28 -4.63
CA ASN A 205 28.87 6.78 -4.24
C ASN A 205 28.42 6.05 -2.98
N PHE A 206 27.90 6.78 -2.01
CA PHE A 206 27.27 6.24 -0.81
C PHE A 206 25.94 6.93 -0.58
N VAL A 207 24.86 6.15 -0.53
CA VAL A 207 23.52 6.63 -0.25
C VAL A 207 22.98 5.89 0.97
N TYR A 208 22.60 6.66 1.96
CA TYR A 208 21.87 6.22 3.14
C TYR A 208 20.47 6.80 3.08
N SER A 209 19.44 5.97 3.18
CA SER A 209 18.05 6.40 3.14
C SER A 209 17.28 5.79 4.31
N LYS A 210 16.74 6.64 5.17
CA LYS A 210 15.90 6.25 6.29
C LYS A 210 14.48 6.74 6.06
N PRO A 211 13.53 5.86 5.68
CA PRO A 211 12.13 6.24 5.55
C PRO A 211 11.50 6.53 6.92
N ASN A 212 10.42 7.29 6.93
CA ASN A 212 9.71 7.71 8.15
C ASN A 212 10.63 8.40 9.18
N PHE A 213 11.50 9.26 8.70
CA PHE A 213 12.38 10.01 9.60
C PHE A 213 11.56 10.86 10.57
N ALA A 214 11.87 10.74 11.86
CA ALA A 214 11.16 11.45 12.95
C ALA A 214 9.63 11.17 12.99
N TYR A 215 9.20 9.96 12.64
CA TYR A 215 7.78 9.54 12.60
C TYR A 215 6.93 10.37 11.62
N THR A 216 7.54 10.91 10.59
CA THR A 216 6.87 11.58 9.48
C THR A 216 6.95 10.72 8.22
N ASP A 217 6.15 11.04 7.19
CA ASP A 217 6.24 10.37 5.88
C ASP A 217 7.49 10.80 5.08
N ASN A 218 8.36 11.60 5.68
CA ASN A 218 9.60 12.07 5.08
C ASN A 218 10.69 10.98 5.10
N THR A 219 11.57 11.03 4.12
CA THR A 219 12.79 10.19 4.04
C THR A 219 14.02 11.06 4.22
N LEU A 220 14.94 10.62 5.08
CA LEU A 220 16.27 11.22 5.25
C LEU A 220 17.24 10.57 4.27
#